data_c56f7b99a97c8a3c0da5265e279ab897
#
_entry.id   c56f7b99a97c8a3c0da5265e279ab897
#
_cell.length_a   1.000
_cell.length_b   1.000
_cell.length_c   1.000
_cell.angle_alpha   90.00
_cell.angle_beta   90.00
_cell.angle_gamma   90.00
#
_symmetry.space_group_name_H-M   'P 1'
#
loop_
_entity.id
_entity.type
_entity.pdbx_description
1 polymer ?
#
loop_
_entity_poly.entity_id
_entity_poly.type
_entity_poly.pdbx_seq_one_letter_code
_entity_poly.pdbx_strand_id
1 'polypeptide(L)'
;MKGVYCLVLRTPGCEVAVGRLGPVIFRAGYYIYVGSALGPGGLEARVGRHFRRATTHEGRPHWHIDHLLISPDVALVGVVLGATEEDMECRLAAAIGGEAVAGFGCTDCSCSSHLFF
;
A
#
# COMPACT_ATOMS: atom_id res chain seq x y z
N MET A 1 -9.57 1.89 -15.99
CA MET A 1 -8.26 1.56 -16.59
C MET A 1 -7.55 0.58 -15.66
N LYS A 2 -7.15 -0.55 -16.19
CA LYS A 2 -6.37 -1.52 -15.43
C LYS A 2 -4.92 -1.06 -15.32
N GLY A 3 -4.27 -1.38 -14.21
CA GLY A 3 -2.89 -0.99 -14.05
C GLY A 3 -2.25 -1.39 -12.73
N VAL A 4 -1.05 -0.85 -12.53
CA VAL A 4 -0.26 -0.96 -11.31
C VAL A 4 -0.06 0.45 -10.75
N TYR A 5 0.10 0.56 -9.45
CA TYR A 5 0.27 1.87 -8.81
C TYR A 5 1.23 1.77 -7.63
N CYS A 6 1.78 2.93 -7.28
CA CYS A 6 2.54 3.10 -6.04
C CYS A 6 1.88 4.21 -5.22
N LEU A 7 1.68 3.95 -3.94
CA LEU A 7 1.29 4.98 -2.98
C LEU A 7 2.54 5.44 -2.25
N VAL A 8 2.71 6.76 -2.14
CA VAL A 8 3.79 7.34 -1.36
C VAL A 8 3.20 7.82 -0.04
N LEU A 9 3.68 7.26 1.06
CA LEU A 9 3.18 7.50 2.40
C LEU A 9 4.26 8.17 3.24
N ARG A 10 3.84 8.98 4.22
CA ARG A 10 4.74 9.61 5.18
C ARG A 10 4.18 9.46 6.59
N THR A 11 5.06 9.20 7.54
CA THR A 11 4.71 9.14 8.96
C THR A 11 5.80 9.77 9.81
N PRO A 12 5.46 10.42 10.93
CA PRO A 12 6.46 10.86 11.92
C PRO A 12 6.95 9.72 12.81
N GLY A 13 6.48 8.51 12.57
CA GLY A 13 6.72 7.32 13.37
C GLY A 13 5.43 6.90 14.08
N CYS A 14 5.10 5.62 13.98
CA CYS A 14 3.90 5.08 14.61
C CYS A 14 3.97 3.56 14.75
N GLU A 15 3.07 3.03 15.55
CA GLU A 15 2.85 1.60 15.64
C GLU A 15 1.42 1.31 15.17
N VAL A 16 1.26 0.35 14.28
CA VAL A 16 -0.03 -0.03 13.72
C VAL A 16 -0.20 -1.53 13.79
N ALA A 17 -1.34 -1.99 14.26
CA ALA A 17 -1.71 -3.40 14.18
C ALA A 17 -2.19 -3.70 12.76
N VAL A 18 -1.41 -4.47 12.02
CA VAL A 18 -1.65 -4.73 10.59
C VAL A 18 -2.18 -6.15 10.42
N GLY A 19 -3.47 -6.32 10.67
CA GLY A 19 -4.13 -7.61 10.50
C GLY A 19 -3.35 -8.76 11.14
N ARG A 20 -3.11 -9.82 10.37
CA ARG A 20 -2.39 -11.00 10.86
C ARG A 20 -0.89 -10.79 11.04
N LEU A 21 -0.33 -9.72 10.48
CA LEU A 21 1.06 -9.36 10.78
C LEU A 21 1.24 -8.93 12.23
N GLY A 22 0.15 -8.54 12.89
CA GLY A 22 0.21 -8.01 14.24
C GLY A 22 0.78 -6.60 14.30
N PRO A 23 1.27 -6.16 15.47
CA PRO A 23 1.83 -4.82 15.63
C PRO A 23 3.10 -4.65 14.79
N VAL A 24 3.15 -3.56 14.02
CA VAL A 24 4.33 -3.20 13.23
C VAL A 24 4.73 -1.78 13.61
N ILE A 25 6.01 -1.60 13.93
CA ILE A 25 6.57 -0.29 14.24
C ILE A 25 7.11 0.32 12.95
N PHE A 26 6.58 1.49 12.59
CA PHE A 26 7.02 2.24 11.42
C PHE A 26 7.87 3.42 11.89
N ARG A 27 9.14 3.45 11.48
CA ARG A 27 9.99 4.59 11.79
C ARG A 27 9.60 5.82 10.97
N ALA A 28 9.97 7.01 11.42
CA ALA A 28 9.69 8.25 10.73
C ALA A 28 10.31 8.25 9.33
N GLY A 29 9.54 8.69 8.33
CA GLY A 29 10.03 8.79 6.97
C GLY A 29 8.96 8.48 5.94
N TYR A 30 9.41 8.15 4.72
CA TYR A 30 8.56 7.84 3.58
C TYR A 30 8.53 6.35 3.32
N TYR A 31 7.37 5.87 2.86
CA TYR A 31 7.16 4.48 2.47
C TYR A 31 6.50 4.43 1.10
N ILE A 32 6.85 3.42 0.32
CA ILE A 32 6.22 3.16 -0.98
C ILE A 32 5.48 1.83 -0.91
N TYR A 33 4.19 1.89 -1.21
CA TYR A 33 3.35 0.69 -1.32
C TYR A 33 3.04 0.42 -2.78
N VAL A 34 3.23 -0.82 -3.21
CA VAL A 34 2.94 -1.27 -4.58
C VAL A 34 1.64 -2.07 -4.60
N GLY A 35 0.73 -1.69 -5.47
CA GLY A 35 -0.51 -2.42 -5.65
C GLY A 35 -0.89 -2.57 -7.11
N SER A 36 -1.85 -3.44 -7.39
CA SER A 36 -2.41 -3.62 -8.72
C SER A 36 -3.91 -3.44 -8.72
N ALA A 37 -4.45 -3.03 -9.86
CA ALA A 37 -5.86 -2.78 -10.07
C ALA A 37 -6.29 -3.41 -11.41
N LEU A 38 -6.33 -4.74 -11.43
CA LEU A 38 -6.70 -5.53 -12.62
C LEU A 38 -8.16 -5.96 -12.62
N GLY A 39 -8.86 -5.74 -11.50
CA GLY A 39 -10.26 -6.09 -11.34
C GLY A 39 -11.21 -5.01 -11.87
N PRO A 40 -12.53 -5.20 -11.66
CA PRO A 40 -13.55 -4.23 -12.07
C PRO A 40 -13.32 -2.86 -11.48
N GLY A 41 -13.51 -1.82 -12.29
CA GLY A 41 -13.28 -0.42 -11.89
C GLY A 41 -11.83 0.05 -12.04
N GLY A 42 -10.87 -0.86 -12.10
CA GLY A 42 -9.46 -0.56 -12.38
C GLY A 42 -8.79 0.38 -11.38
N LEU A 43 -7.85 1.16 -11.89
CA LEU A 43 -7.09 2.14 -11.09
C LEU A 43 -8.00 3.17 -10.42
N GLU A 44 -9.00 3.66 -11.13
CA GLU A 44 -9.91 4.70 -10.62
C GLU A 44 -10.62 4.23 -9.35
N ALA A 45 -11.16 3.02 -9.35
CA ALA A 45 -11.86 2.47 -8.19
C ALA A 45 -10.90 2.16 -7.04
N ARG A 46 -9.76 1.53 -7.35
CA ARG A 46 -8.81 1.09 -6.33
C ARG A 46 -8.12 2.28 -5.66
N VAL A 47 -7.59 3.21 -6.43
CA VAL A 47 -6.91 4.39 -5.92
C VAL A 47 -7.91 5.32 -5.22
N GLY A 48 -9.11 5.47 -5.78
CA GLY A 48 -10.18 6.24 -5.14
C GLY A 48 -10.54 5.70 -3.76
N ARG A 49 -10.57 4.38 -3.59
CA ARG A 49 -10.79 3.74 -2.30
C ARG A 49 -9.67 4.08 -1.30
N HIS A 50 -8.42 4.04 -1.75
CA HIS A 50 -7.29 4.42 -0.90
C HIS A 50 -7.35 5.88 -0.49
N PHE A 51 -7.67 6.79 -1.40
CA PHE A 51 -7.84 8.21 -1.09
C PHE A 51 -8.91 8.45 -0.03
N ARG A 52 -10.06 7.78 -0.15
CA ARG A 52 -11.14 7.95 0.84
C ARG A 52 -10.67 7.53 2.24
N ARG A 53 -9.98 6.40 2.36
CA ARG A 53 -9.47 5.95 3.66
C ARG A 53 -8.39 6.87 4.22
N ALA A 54 -7.51 7.35 3.37
CA ALA A 54 -6.45 8.28 3.79
C ALA A 54 -7.01 9.64 4.22
N THR A 55 -8.09 10.08 3.61
CA THR A 55 -8.73 11.38 3.93
C THR A 55 -9.58 11.30 5.18
N THR A 56 -10.41 10.27 5.29
CA THR A 56 -11.36 10.15 6.40
C THR A 56 -10.77 9.45 7.62
N HIS A 57 -9.73 8.65 7.43
CA HIS A 57 -9.17 7.74 8.45
C HIS A 57 -10.24 6.80 9.03
N GLU A 58 -11.20 6.43 8.20
CA GLU A 58 -12.34 5.60 8.58
C GLU A 58 -12.52 4.45 7.59
N GLY A 59 -13.27 3.46 8.01
CA GLY A 59 -13.63 2.33 7.18
C GLY A 59 -13.16 1.02 7.78
N ARG A 60 -13.67 -0.08 7.21
CA ARG A 60 -13.29 -1.42 7.66
C ARG A 60 -12.05 -1.88 6.89
N PRO A 61 -10.96 -2.22 7.58
CA PRO A 61 -9.76 -2.71 6.91
C PRO A 61 -10.02 -4.04 6.20
N HIS A 62 -9.57 -4.16 4.96
CA HIS A 62 -9.65 -5.38 4.17
C HIS A 62 -8.26 -5.89 3.80
N TRP A 63 -7.37 -4.99 3.35
CA TRP A 63 -5.97 -5.29 3.04
C TRP A 63 -5.04 -4.70 4.10
N HIS A 64 -3.78 -5.18 4.13
CA HIS A 64 -2.78 -4.62 5.05
C HIS A 64 -2.66 -3.10 4.91
N ILE A 65 -2.65 -2.59 3.69
CA ILE A 65 -2.52 -1.14 3.43
C ILE A 65 -3.66 -0.33 4.06
N ASP A 66 -4.85 -0.90 4.19
CA ASP A 66 -5.98 -0.20 4.81
C ASP A 66 -5.68 0.19 6.25
N HIS A 67 -4.97 -0.66 6.99
CA HIS A 67 -4.59 -0.36 8.38
C HIS A 67 -3.70 0.87 8.48
N LEU A 68 -2.78 1.05 7.52
CA LEU A 68 -1.94 2.25 7.45
C LEU A 68 -2.74 3.48 7.05
N LEU A 69 -3.57 3.38 6.02
CA LEU A 69 -4.33 4.52 5.51
C LEU A 69 -5.35 5.05 6.53
N ILE A 70 -5.91 4.17 7.34
CA ILE A 70 -6.85 4.54 8.40
C ILE A 70 -6.12 5.20 9.58
N SER A 71 -4.85 4.88 9.80
CA SER A 71 -4.09 5.47 10.90
C SER A 71 -3.96 6.99 10.74
N PRO A 72 -4.28 7.78 11.78
CA PRO A 72 -4.17 9.24 11.70
C PRO A 72 -2.70 9.71 11.63
N ASP A 73 -1.75 8.84 11.93
CA ASP A 73 -0.31 9.16 11.91
C ASP A 73 0.33 8.94 10.54
N VAL A 74 -0.44 8.45 9.56
CA VAL A 74 0.07 8.18 8.21
C VAL A 74 -0.63 9.09 7.21
N ALA A 75 0.17 9.78 6.39
CA ALA A 75 -0.32 10.65 5.33
C ALA A 75 -0.04 10.04 3.96
N LEU A 76 -1.04 10.01 3.09
CA LEU A 76 -0.86 9.69 1.68
C LEU A 76 -0.44 10.98 0.96
N VAL A 77 0.81 11.04 0.51
CA VAL A 77 1.41 12.26 -0.05
C VAL A 77 1.60 12.22 -1.56
N GLY A 78 1.48 11.07 -2.18
CA GLY A 78 1.61 10.96 -3.62
C GLY A 78 1.15 9.62 -4.15
N VAL A 79 0.87 9.58 -5.46
CA VAL A 79 0.46 8.37 -6.16
C VAL A 79 1.13 8.36 -7.53
N VAL A 80 1.66 7.20 -7.93
CA VAL A 80 2.20 6.99 -9.28
C VAL A 80 1.36 5.89 -9.94
N LEU A 81 0.89 6.13 -11.14
CA LEU A 81 0.01 5.22 -11.88
C LEU A 81 0.69 4.70 -13.15
N GLY A 82 0.48 3.43 -13.45
CA GLY A 82 0.94 2.83 -14.70
C GLY A 82 -0.16 1.95 -15.30
N ALA A 83 -0.59 2.26 -16.52
CA ALA A 83 -1.60 1.47 -17.22
C ALA A 83 -0.97 0.18 -17.74
N THR A 84 -1.56 -0.97 -17.39
CA THR A 84 -1.13 -2.27 -17.89
C THR A 84 -2.25 -3.29 -17.64
N GLU A 85 -2.30 -4.32 -18.47
CA GLU A 85 -3.18 -5.46 -18.23
C GLU A 85 -2.41 -6.66 -17.63
N GLU A 86 -1.09 -6.52 -17.49
CA GLU A 86 -0.25 -7.55 -16.89
C GLU A 86 -0.18 -7.38 -15.38
N ASP A 87 -0.09 -8.51 -14.67
CA ASP A 87 0.16 -8.50 -13.23
C ASP A 87 1.64 -8.23 -12.99
N MET A 88 1.97 -6.97 -12.72
CA MET A 88 3.32 -6.51 -12.51
C MET A 88 3.65 -6.20 -11.06
N GLU A 89 2.74 -6.51 -10.14
CA GLU A 89 2.86 -6.09 -8.73
C GLU A 89 4.16 -6.59 -8.09
N CYS A 90 4.43 -7.90 -8.14
CA CYS A 90 5.64 -8.45 -7.54
C CYS A 90 6.91 -8.05 -8.30
N ARG A 91 6.84 -7.91 -9.62
CA ARG A 91 7.97 -7.44 -10.43
C ARG A 91 8.34 -6.01 -10.09
N LEU A 92 7.35 -5.14 -9.95
CA LEU A 92 7.58 -3.76 -9.56
C LEU A 92 8.09 -3.67 -8.12
N ALA A 93 7.50 -4.45 -7.20
CA ALA A 93 7.96 -4.51 -5.82
C ALA A 93 9.44 -4.91 -5.74
N ALA A 94 9.87 -5.90 -6.53
CA ALA A 94 11.27 -6.32 -6.59
C ALA A 94 12.20 -5.21 -7.12
N ALA A 95 11.70 -4.32 -7.96
CA ALA A 95 12.47 -3.25 -8.58
C ALA A 95 12.59 -1.98 -7.73
N ILE A 96 11.77 -1.81 -6.71
CA ILE A 96 11.75 -0.61 -5.87
C ILE A 96 13.07 -0.40 -5.13
N GLY A 97 13.66 -1.46 -4.60
CA GLY A 97 15.00 -1.40 -4.00
C GLY A 97 15.09 -0.77 -2.62
N GLY A 98 13.98 -0.45 -1.97
CA GLY A 98 13.97 0.05 -0.60
C GLY A 98 14.07 -1.03 0.45
N GLU A 99 14.07 -0.64 1.71
CA GLU A 99 14.03 -1.58 2.83
C GLU A 99 12.62 -2.14 3.00
N ALA A 100 12.47 -3.45 2.79
CA ALA A 100 11.18 -4.11 2.82
C ALA A 100 10.60 -4.20 4.23
N VAL A 101 9.30 -3.93 4.34
CA VAL A 101 8.52 -4.27 5.54
C VAL A 101 8.01 -5.72 5.33
N ALA A 102 8.68 -6.68 5.96
CA ALA A 102 8.50 -8.09 5.68
C ALA A 102 7.03 -8.54 5.78
N GLY A 103 6.57 -9.25 4.76
CA GLY A 103 5.23 -9.84 4.71
C GLY A 103 4.10 -8.87 4.42
N PHE A 104 4.37 -7.57 4.33
CA PHE A 104 3.32 -6.57 4.14
C PHE A 104 2.68 -6.71 2.75
N GLY A 105 1.37 -6.90 2.73
CA GLY A 105 0.61 -7.04 1.47
C GLY A 105 0.73 -8.38 0.77
N CYS A 106 1.39 -9.37 1.37
CA CYS A 106 1.74 -10.64 0.76
C CYS A 106 0.96 -11.84 1.30
N THR A 107 -0.33 -11.67 1.55
CA THR A 107 -1.17 -12.78 2.03
C THR A 107 -1.47 -13.81 0.94
N ASP A 108 -1.38 -13.41 -0.33
CA ASP A 108 -1.77 -14.21 -1.48
C ASP A 108 -0.74 -14.19 -2.62
N CYS A 109 0.50 -13.82 -2.32
CA CYS A 109 1.58 -13.79 -3.32
C CYS A 109 2.88 -14.34 -2.73
N SER A 110 3.88 -14.53 -3.59
CA SER A 110 5.19 -15.10 -3.24
C SER A 110 6.29 -14.06 -3.02
N CYS A 111 6.03 -12.79 -3.25
CA CYS A 111 7.04 -11.77 -3.02
C CYS A 111 7.19 -11.42 -1.53
N SER A 112 8.35 -10.89 -1.15
CA SER A 112 8.70 -10.66 0.25
C SER A 112 7.93 -9.52 0.90
N SER A 113 7.54 -8.50 0.13
CA SER A 113 6.79 -7.36 0.61
C SER A 113 6.27 -6.51 -0.54
N HIS A 114 5.21 -5.75 -0.27
CA HIS A 114 4.73 -4.68 -1.15
C HIS A 114 4.90 -3.30 -0.53
N LEU A 115 5.52 -3.21 0.65
CA LEU A 115 5.77 -1.94 1.33
C LEU A 115 7.27 -1.79 1.60
N PHE A 116 7.83 -0.63 1.25
CA PHE A 116 9.27 -0.36 1.34
C PHE A 116 9.53 1.01 1.97
N PHE A 117 10.48 1.03 2.89
CA PHE A 117 10.96 2.26 3.51
C PHE A 117 11.90 3.04 2.58
#